data_cd9dcaab8225cab169ff8f6269de17cf
#
_entry.id   cd9dcaab8225cab169ff8f6269de17cf
#
_cell.length_a   1.000
_cell.length_b   1.000
_cell.length_c   1.000
_cell.angle_alpha   90.00
_cell.angle_beta   90.00
_cell.angle_gamma   90.00
#
_symmetry.space_group_name_H-M   'P 1'
#
loop_
_entity.id
_entity.type
_entity.pdbx_description
1 polymer ?
#
loop_
_entity_poly.entity_id
_entity_poly.type
_entity_poly.pdbx_seq_one_letter_code
_entity_poly.pdbx_strand_id
1 'polypeptide(L)'
;VMTGTPKLRPTKVEKPTINDIARLAGVSKKTVSRVINRSGSLNDDTREKIEAVIRETGYVPNPQARALALGRNFLIGLVHDNPNAQMILNMQQGILEALRDTEFELVVRPVDRSSPEMLDDVRSFLVRQRLYGVILLPPISEIDALARLCDEVNCKYVRMGSSVLDDPAHMVASNDRDAV
;
A
#
# COMPACT_ATOMS: atom_id res chain seq x y z
N VAL A 1 -7.29 -27.85 51.44
CA VAL A 1 -8.18 -26.80 50.89
C VAL A 1 -7.33 -25.95 49.94
N MET A 2 -7.43 -26.21 48.63
CA MET A 2 -6.74 -25.44 47.61
C MET A 2 -7.69 -24.36 47.05
N THR A 3 -7.42 -23.12 47.40
CA THR A 3 -8.12 -21.95 46.83
C THR A 3 -7.51 -21.56 45.52
N GLY A 4 -8.18 -21.94 44.44
CA GLY A 4 -7.78 -21.52 43.09
C GLY A 4 -8.16 -20.06 42.86
N THR A 5 -7.14 -19.24 42.62
CA THR A 5 -7.30 -17.83 42.23
C THR A 5 -7.91 -17.76 40.82
N PRO A 6 -9.00 -17.04 40.59
CA PRO A 6 -9.60 -16.91 39.28
C PRO A 6 -8.64 -16.09 38.37
N LYS A 7 -8.18 -16.69 37.28
CA LYS A 7 -7.47 -15.98 36.20
C LYS A 7 -8.43 -14.99 35.53
N LEU A 8 -8.28 -13.71 35.84
CA LEU A 8 -8.90 -12.63 35.07
C LEU A 8 -8.43 -12.74 33.60
N ARG A 9 -9.36 -13.05 32.70
CA ARG A 9 -9.14 -12.93 31.27
C ARG A 9 -9.03 -11.43 30.97
N PRO A 10 -7.97 -10.98 30.20
CA PRO A 10 -7.92 -9.60 29.82
C PRO A 10 -9.15 -9.28 28.96
N THR A 11 -9.94 -8.31 29.39
CA THR A 11 -11.04 -7.75 28.61
C THR A 11 -10.45 -7.14 27.34
N LYS A 12 -10.76 -7.75 26.20
CA LYS A 12 -10.39 -7.24 24.88
C LYS A 12 -11.05 -5.86 24.74
N VAL A 13 -10.27 -4.79 24.79
CA VAL A 13 -10.75 -3.46 24.47
C VAL A 13 -11.15 -3.52 23.01
N GLU A 14 -12.44 -3.57 22.74
CA GLU A 14 -12.94 -3.58 21.36
C GLU A 14 -12.59 -2.24 20.72
N LYS A 15 -11.78 -2.29 19.66
CA LYS A 15 -11.46 -1.10 18.89
C LYS A 15 -12.75 -0.57 18.25
N PRO A 16 -13.00 0.76 18.31
CA PRO A 16 -14.19 1.33 17.69
C PRO A 16 -14.24 0.99 16.20
N THR A 17 -15.43 0.74 15.70
CA THR A 17 -15.70 0.40 14.30
C THR A 17 -16.36 1.58 13.58
N ILE A 18 -16.39 1.55 12.25
CA ILE A 18 -17.10 2.55 11.46
C ILE A 18 -18.60 2.63 11.80
N ASN A 19 -19.19 1.51 12.29
CA ASN A 19 -20.57 1.49 12.73
C ASN A 19 -20.76 2.27 14.05
N ASP A 20 -19.78 2.22 14.95
CA ASP A 20 -19.80 2.98 16.19
C ASP A 20 -19.69 4.47 15.91
N ILE A 21 -18.81 4.87 14.99
CA ILE A 21 -18.69 6.27 14.56
C ILE A 21 -20.01 6.76 13.94
N ALA A 22 -20.63 5.97 13.07
CA ALA A 22 -21.91 6.31 12.46
C ALA A 22 -23.01 6.52 13.52
N ARG A 23 -23.08 5.62 14.49
CA ARG A 23 -24.03 5.69 15.62
C ARG A 23 -23.79 6.94 16.49
N LEU A 24 -22.55 7.18 16.89
CA LEU A 24 -22.16 8.32 17.73
C LEU A 24 -22.37 9.66 17.04
N ALA A 25 -22.05 9.76 15.76
CA ALA A 25 -22.26 10.96 14.96
C ALA A 25 -23.73 11.13 14.51
N GLY A 26 -24.61 10.14 14.69
CA GLY A 26 -26.00 10.19 14.26
C GLY A 26 -26.17 10.25 12.75
N VAL A 27 -25.29 9.58 12.00
CA VAL A 27 -25.29 9.57 10.52
C VAL A 27 -25.21 8.15 9.98
N SER A 28 -25.40 7.99 8.66
CA SER A 28 -25.23 6.70 8.02
C SER A 28 -23.76 6.29 7.92
N LYS A 29 -23.47 4.97 7.92
CA LYS A 29 -22.14 4.43 7.63
C LYS A 29 -21.58 4.96 6.31
N LYS A 30 -22.44 5.13 5.28
CA LYS A 30 -22.06 5.70 3.99
C LYS A 30 -21.56 7.14 4.12
N THR A 31 -22.17 7.93 5.00
CA THR A 31 -21.76 9.32 5.27
C THR A 31 -20.40 9.35 5.96
N VAL A 32 -20.18 8.50 6.98
CA VAL A 32 -18.87 8.36 7.62
C VAL A 32 -17.79 7.94 6.62
N SER A 33 -18.08 6.94 5.79
CA SER A 33 -17.16 6.49 4.74
C SER A 33 -16.79 7.61 3.75
N ARG A 34 -17.74 8.49 3.40
CA ARG A 34 -17.45 9.64 2.52
C ARG A 34 -16.50 10.66 3.17
N VAL A 35 -16.67 10.92 4.47
CA VAL A 35 -15.75 11.80 5.22
C VAL A 35 -14.35 11.22 5.25
N ILE A 36 -14.22 9.94 5.64
CA ILE A 36 -12.94 9.23 5.71
C ILE A 36 -12.24 9.23 4.34
N ASN A 37 -13.01 9.01 3.26
CA ASN A 37 -12.49 8.91 1.90
C ASN A 37 -12.36 10.26 1.18
N ARG A 38 -12.70 11.37 1.85
CA ARG A 38 -12.73 12.71 1.25
C ARG A 38 -13.50 12.73 -0.09
N SER A 39 -14.57 11.93 -0.20
CA SER A 39 -15.32 11.74 -1.43
C SER A 39 -16.72 12.34 -1.34
N GLY A 40 -17.12 13.05 -2.40
CA GLY A 40 -18.44 13.67 -2.51
C GLY A 40 -18.58 14.97 -1.72
N SER A 41 -19.63 15.74 -2.07
CA SER A 41 -20.00 16.95 -1.37
C SER A 41 -20.74 16.60 -0.07
N LEU A 42 -20.23 17.05 1.05
CA LEU A 42 -20.84 16.95 2.38
C LEU A 42 -20.89 18.34 3.00
N ASN A 43 -21.93 18.59 3.80
CA ASN A 43 -22.01 19.78 4.62
C ASN A 43 -20.86 19.80 5.63
N ASP A 44 -20.22 20.96 5.79
CA ASP A 44 -19.05 21.13 6.65
C ASP A 44 -19.36 20.80 8.12
N ASP A 45 -20.54 21.18 8.63
CA ASP A 45 -20.99 20.83 9.99
C ASP A 45 -21.04 19.31 10.20
N THR A 46 -21.50 18.57 9.20
CA THR A 46 -21.56 17.10 9.27
C THR A 46 -20.17 16.50 9.24
N ARG A 47 -19.26 17.07 8.46
CA ARG A 47 -17.87 16.66 8.39
C ARG A 47 -17.18 16.87 9.73
N GLU A 48 -17.24 18.08 10.28
CA GLU A 48 -16.63 18.43 11.57
C GLU A 48 -17.15 17.54 12.71
N LYS A 49 -18.44 17.25 12.73
CA LYS A 49 -19.06 16.37 13.71
C LYS A 49 -18.48 14.95 13.64
N ILE A 50 -18.33 14.39 12.45
CA ILE A 50 -17.77 13.06 12.26
C ILE A 50 -16.29 13.03 12.65
N GLU A 51 -15.51 14.03 12.23
CA GLU A 51 -14.10 14.15 12.57
C GLU A 51 -13.88 14.32 14.08
N ALA A 52 -14.75 15.04 14.77
CA ALA A 52 -14.72 15.15 16.23
C ALA A 52 -14.92 13.78 16.89
N VAL A 53 -15.93 13.02 16.48
CA VAL A 53 -16.17 11.65 16.99
C VAL A 53 -15.01 10.71 16.71
N ILE A 54 -14.39 10.81 15.52
CA ILE A 54 -13.19 10.02 15.18
C ILE A 54 -12.03 10.35 16.13
N ARG A 55 -11.78 11.64 16.39
CA ARG A 55 -10.73 12.07 17.34
C ARG A 55 -11.00 11.59 18.77
N GLU A 56 -12.22 11.74 19.25
CA GLU A 56 -12.62 11.36 20.62
C GLU A 56 -12.54 9.85 20.85
N THR A 57 -12.92 9.05 19.85
CA THR A 57 -12.94 7.58 19.96
C THR A 57 -11.59 6.94 19.65
N GLY A 58 -10.64 7.68 19.07
CA GLY A 58 -9.39 7.11 18.57
C GLY A 58 -9.61 6.11 17.43
N TYR A 59 -10.72 6.24 16.69
CA TYR A 59 -11.01 5.35 15.59
C TYR A 59 -9.98 5.50 14.48
N VAL A 60 -9.34 4.41 14.11
CA VAL A 60 -8.44 4.34 12.95
C VAL A 60 -9.14 3.53 11.85
N PRO A 61 -9.37 4.14 10.67
CA PRO A 61 -9.93 3.42 9.53
C PRO A 61 -9.09 2.17 9.22
N ASN A 62 -9.78 1.05 9.00
CA ASN A 62 -9.10 -0.18 8.61
C ASN A 62 -8.77 -0.12 7.09
N PRO A 63 -7.48 -0.05 6.69
CA PRO A 63 -7.09 0.04 5.29
C PRO A 63 -7.59 -1.15 4.47
N GLN A 64 -7.63 -2.35 5.05
CA GLN A 64 -8.09 -3.56 4.37
C GLN A 64 -9.61 -3.52 4.10
N ALA A 65 -10.41 -3.07 5.09
CA ALA A 65 -11.85 -2.90 4.91
C ALA A 65 -12.15 -1.81 3.87
N ARG A 66 -11.32 -0.78 3.81
CA ARG A 66 -11.42 0.30 2.83
C ARG A 66 -11.03 -0.18 1.43
N ALA A 67 -9.92 -0.90 1.30
CA ALA A 67 -9.49 -1.52 0.06
C ALA A 67 -10.59 -2.42 -0.53
N LEU A 68 -11.21 -3.24 0.33
CA LEU A 68 -12.33 -4.09 -0.07
C LEU A 68 -13.54 -3.29 -0.55
N ALA A 69 -13.90 -2.21 0.16
CA ALA A 69 -15.04 -1.35 -0.18
C ALA A 69 -14.84 -0.58 -1.49
N LEU A 70 -13.60 -0.23 -1.83
CA LEU A 70 -13.23 0.49 -3.05
C LEU A 70 -12.84 -0.44 -4.20
N GLY A 71 -12.76 -1.76 -3.97
CA GLY A 71 -12.26 -2.72 -4.94
C GLY A 71 -10.81 -2.46 -5.36
N ARG A 72 -10.03 -1.77 -4.50
CA ARG A 72 -8.63 -1.36 -4.76
C ARG A 72 -7.77 -1.73 -3.57
N ASN A 73 -6.56 -2.17 -3.84
CA ASN A 73 -5.52 -2.27 -2.82
C ASN A 73 -4.62 -1.03 -2.85
N PHE A 74 -4.09 -0.66 -1.70
CA PHE A 74 -3.18 0.48 -1.54
C PHE A 74 -1.76 -0.01 -1.28
N LEU A 75 -1.34 -1.07 -1.97
CA LEU A 75 -0.01 -1.63 -1.85
C LEU A 75 0.79 -1.35 -3.12
N ILE A 76 1.98 -0.77 -2.95
CA ILE A 76 2.99 -0.63 -3.99
C ILE A 76 4.06 -1.67 -3.75
N GLY A 77 4.34 -2.49 -4.76
CA GLY A 77 5.45 -3.44 -4.73
C GLY A 77 6.77 -2.79 -5.12
N LEU A 78 7.86 -3.17 -4.48
CA LEU A 78 9.21 -2.88 -4.93
C LEU A 78 9.92 -4.20 -5.18
N VAL A 79 10.21 -4.50 -6.43
CA VAL A 79 10.89 -5.75 -6.82
C VAL A 79 12.31 -5.42 -7.27
N HIS A 80 13.28 -6.13 -6.73
CA HIS A 80 14.69 -5.92 -7.02
C HIS A 80 15.51 -7.20 -6.91
N ASP A 81 16.62 -7.23 -7.63
CA ASP A 81 17.71 -8.19 -7.53
C ASP A 81 19.03 -7.41 -7.56
N ASN A 82 19.19 -6.47 -6.67
CA ASN A 82 20.38 -5.64 -6.63
C ASN A 82 21.19 -5.95 -5.38
N PRO A 83 22.48 -6.34 -5.53
CA PRO A 83 23.37 -6.64 -4.41
C PRO A 83 23.77 -5.40 -3.60
N ASN A 84 23.57 -4.19 -4.14
CA ASN A 84 23.90 -2.95 -3.45
C ASN A 84 22.81 -2.58 -2.42
N ALA A 85 22.99 -3.03 -1.20
CA ALA A 85 22.04 -2.80 -0.10
C ALA A 85 21.81 -1.30 0.17
N GLN A 86 22.83 -0.44 0.01
CA GLN A 86 22.70 1.00 0.21
C GLN A 86 21.80 1.64 -0.85
N MET A 87 21.94 1.24 -2.10
CA MET A 87 21.06 1.69 -3.18
C MET A 87 19.61 1.32 -2.87
N ILE A 88 19.36 0.08 -2.48
CA ILE A 88 18.01 -0.38 -2.15
C ILE A 88 17.44 0.40 -0.96
N LEU A 89 18.23 0.64 0.07
CA LEU A 89 17.80 1.43 1.22
C LEU A 89 17.43 2.87 0.81
N ASN A 90 18.25 3.52 0.00
CA ASN A 90 17.99 4.88 -0.48
C ASN A 90 16.69 4.93 -1.33
N MET A 91 16.47 3.94 -2.20
CA MET A 91 15.23 3.83 -2.99
C MET A 91 14.01 3.64 -2.09
N GLN A 92 14.08 2.75 -1.12
CA GLN A 92 13.00 2.55 -0.17
C GLN A 92 12.69 3.84 0.60
N GLN A 93 13.70 4.55 1.08
CA GLN A 93 13.52 5.81 1.80
C GLN A 93 12.83 6.87 0.92
N GLY A 94 13.25 7.03 -0.33
CA GLY A 94 12.63 7.95 -1.27
C GLY A 94 11.17 7.60 -1.58
N ILE A 95 10.88 6.31 -1.76
CA ILE A 95 9.51 5.84 -1.99
C ILE A 95 8.65 6.07 -0.73
N LEU A 96 9.13 5.71 0.45
CA LEU A 96 8.40 5.92 1.70
C LEU A 96 8.14 7.40 1.99
N GLU A 97 9.09 8.28 1.66
CA GLU A 97 8.88 9.72 1.74
C GLU A 97 7.75 10.20 0.82
N ALA A 98 7.73 9.72 -0.44
CA ALA A 98 6.69 10.04 -1.40
C ALA A 98 5.31 9.48 -1.01
N LEU A 99 5.27 8.39 -0.24
CA LEU A 99 4.04 7.75 0.22
C LEU A 99 3.53 8.31 1.56
N ARG A 100 4.29 9.14 2.27
CA ARG A 100 4.07 9.54 3.68
C ARG A 100 2.65 10.02 3.96
N ASP A 101 2.10 10.88 3.13
CA ASP A 101 0.75 11.46 3.35
C ASP A 101 -0.31 10.80 2.45
N THR A 102 -0.02 9.62 1.97
CA THR A 102 -0.92 8.82 1.14
C THR A 102 -1.47 7.62 1.92
N GLU A 103 -2.32 6.85 1.28
CA GLU A 103 -2.85 5.59 1.81
C GLU A 103 -2.03 4.39 1.37
N PHE A 104 -1.02 4.62 0.55
CA PHE A 104 -0.21 3.55 -0.01
C PHE A 104 0.84 3.09 0.98
N GLU A 105 1.05 1.78 1.01
CA GLU A 105 2.10 1.11 1.78
C GLU A 105 3.07 0.42 0.83
N LEU A 106 4.33 0.36 1.22
CA LEU A 106 5.38 -0.28 0.43
C LEU A 106 5.58 -1.73 0.87
N VAL A 107 5.58 -2.65 -0.09
CA VAL A 107 5.92 -4.07 0.11
C VAL A 107 7.12 -4.42 -0.75
N VAL A 108 8.20 -4.85 -0.12
CA VAL A 108 9.47 -5.15 -0.80
C VAL A 108 9.58 -6.63 -1.09
N ARG A 109 9.97 -6.98 -2.31
CA ARG A 109 10.20 -8.35 -2.77
C ARG A 109 11.59 -8.46 -3.42
N PRO A 110 12.60 -8.92 -2.69
CA PRO A 110 13.84 -9.36 -3.33
C PRO A 110 13.58 -10.62 -4.14
N VAL A 111 14.21 -10.71 -5.30
CA VAL A 111 14.16 -11.87 -6.20
C VAL A 111 15.56 -12.26 -6.63
N ASP A 112 15.72 -13.45 -7.16
CA ASP A 112 16.94 -13.94 -7.82
C ASP A 112 16.67 -14.08 -9.31
N ARG A 113 17.24 -13.18 -10.13
CA ARG A 113 17.09 -13.21 -11.60
C ARG A 113 17.70 -14.45 -12.27
N SER A 114 18.57 -15.17 -11.57
CA SER A 114 19.15 -16.42 -12.07
C SER A 114 18.25 -17.63 -11.86
N SER A 115 17.23 -17.50 -11.00
CA SER A 115 16.26 -18.55 -10.75
C SER A 115 15.30 -18.71 -11.95
N PRO A 116 15.11 -19.93 -12.44
CA PRO A 116 14.12 -20.21 -13.49
C PRO A 116 12.68 -19.92 -13.03
N GLU A 117 12.43 -19.89 -11.73
CA GLU A 117 11.13 -19.66 -11.10
C GLU A 117 10.85 -18.16 -10.82
N MET A 118 11.79 -17.27 -11.14
CA MET A 118 11.70 -15.84 -10.81
C MET A 118 10.41 -15.18 -11.31
N LEU A 119 10.00 -15.47 -12.54
CA LEU A 119 8.76 -14.92 -13.11
C LEU A 119 7.52 -15.43 -12.38
N ASP A 120 7.48 -16.71 -12.01
CA ASP A 120 6.38 -17.31 -11.27
C ASP A 120 6.30 -16.76 -9.83
N ASP A 121 7.44 -16.53 -9.21
CA ASP A 121 7.56 -15.90 -7.89
C ASP A 121 7.01 -14.47 -7.93
N VAL A 122 7.40 -13.68 -8.93
CA VAL A 122 6.89 -12.32 -9.11
C VAL A 122 5.39 -12.35 -9.42
N ARG A 123 4.93 -13.23 -10.32
CA ARG A 123 3.49 -13.42 -10.60
C ARG A 123 2.70 -13.69 -9.32
N SER A 124 3.19 -14.64 -8.52
CA SER A 124 2.57 -15.00 -7.25
C SER A 124 2.51 -13.81 -6.29
N PHE A 125 3.56 -13.02 -6.23
CA PHE A 125 3.62 -11.81 -5.41
C PHE A 125 2.60 -10.77 -5.86
N LEU A 126 2.55 -10.43 -7.15
CA LEU A 126 1.63 -9.43 -7.71
C LEU A 126 0.17 -9.82 -7.43
N VAL A 127 -0.18 -11.08 -7.70
CA VAL A 127 -1.56 -11.58 -7.61
C VAL A 127 -2.01 -11.75 -6.16
N ARG A 128 -1.18 -12.38 -5.30
CA ARG A 128 -1.56 -12.66 -3.90
C ARG A 128 -1.70 -11.38 -3.08
N GLN A 129 -0.80 -10.41 -3.29
CA GLN A 129 -0.86 -9.13 -2.61
C GLN A 129 -1.89 -8.19 -3.22
N ARG A 130 -2.40 -8.48 -4.43
CA ARG A 130 -3.29 -7.60 -5.18
C ARG A 130 -2.73 -6.19 -5.26
N LEU A 131 -1.50 -6.06 -5.67
CA LEU A 131 -0.81 -4.78 -5.71
C LEU A 131 -1.55 -3.78 -6.60
N TYR A 132 -1.56 -2.51 -6.19
CA TYR A 132 -1.99 -1.41 -7.04
C TYR A 132 -1.03 -1.19 -8.19
N GLY A 133 0.26 -1.33 -7.91
CA GLY A 133 1.33 -1.21 -8.87
C GLY A 133 2.64 -1.72 -8.31
N VAL A 134 3.64 -1.83 -9.17
CA VAL A 134 4.97 -2.32 -8.81
C VAL A 134 6.06 -1.42 -9.41
N ILE A 135 7.11 -1.21 -8.65
CA ILE A 135 8.35 -0.56 -9.08
C ILE A 135 9.39 -1.65 -9.30
N LEU A 136 9.94 -1.69 -10.50
CA LEU A 136 11.00 -2.62 -10.89
C LEU A 136 12.33 -1.88 -10.90
N LEU A 137 13.30 -2.30 -10.08
CA LEU A 137 14.63 -1.68 -10.01
C LEU A 137 15.63 -2.41 -10.92
N PRO A 138 16.67 -1.70 -11.39
CA PRO A 138 17.78 -2.34 -12.09
C PRO A 138 18.45 -3.42 -11.20
N PRO A 139 18.91 -4.52 -11.79
CA PRO A 139 18.92 -4.83 -13.22
C PRO A 139 17.65 -5.53 -13.74
N ILE A 140 16.73 -5.98 -12.87
CA ILE A 140 15.56 -6.73 -13.30
C ILE A 140 14.54 -5.89 -14.07
N SER A 141 14.55 -4.57 -13.89
CA SER A 141 13.73 -3.65 -14.69
C SER A 141 13.98 -3.74 -16.20
N GLU A 142 15.15 -4.26 -16.61
CA GLU A 142 15.54 -4.45 -18.00
C GLU A 142 14.94 -5.72 -18.62
N ILE A 143 14.31 -6.57 -17.83
CA ILE A 143 13.69 -7.83 -18.28
C ILE A 143 12.28 -7.56 -18.79
N ASP A 144 12.09 -7.53 -20.11
CA ASP A 144 10.78 -7.27 -20.74
C ASP A 144 9.70 -8.27 -20.36
N ALA A 145 10.09 -9.50 -20.01
CA ALA A 145 9.15 -10.50 -19.53
C ALA A 145 8.44 -10.07 -18.23
N LEU A 146 9.08 -9.27 -17.38
CA LEU A 146 8.45 -8.72 -16.18
C LEU A 146 7.42 -7.63 -16.51
N ALA A 147 7.70 -6.77 -17.49
CA ALA A 147 6.73 -5.78 -17.95
C ALA A 147 5.49 -6.48 -18.54
N ARG A 148 5.69 -7.44 -19.45
CA ARG A 148 4.59 -8.26 -19.99
C ARG A 148 3.80 -8.99 -18.91
N LEU A 149 4.48 -9.53 -17.91
CA LEU A 149 3.82 -10.17 -16.77
C LEU A 149 2.92 -9.20 -16.01
N CYS A 150 3.37 -7.96 -15.79
CA CYS A 150 2.55 -6.93 -15.13
C CYS A 150 1.28 -6.63 -15.95
N ASP A 151 1.40 -6.51 -17.27
CA ASP A 151 0.25 -6.31 -18.16
C ASP A 151 -0.72 -7.49 -18.12
N GLU A 152 -0.22 -8.73 -18.18
CA GLU A 152 -1.03 -9.95 -18.10
C GLU A 152 -1.88 -10.04 -16.82
N VAL A 153 -1.32 -9.61 -15.68
CA VAL A 153 -2.04 -9.63 -14.40
C VAL A 153 -2.75 -8.32 -14.09
N ASN A 154 -2.76 -7.38 -15.04
CA ASN A 154 -3.34 -6.04 -14.91
C ASN A 154 -2.83 -5.28 -13.67
N CYS A 155 -1.51 -5.37 -13.42
CA CYS A 155 -0.81 -4.62 -12.39
C CYS A 155 -0.05 -3.46 -13.03
N LYS A 156 -0.30 -2.24 -12.58
CA LYS A 156 0.47 -1.07 -13.04
C LYS A 156 1.93 -1.24 -12.68
N TYR A 157 2.82 -0.74 -13.53
CA TYR A 157 4.25 -0.84 -13.24
C TYR A 157 5.02 0.40 -13.65
N VAL A 158 6.16 0.57 -13.03
CA VAL A 158 7.19 1.55 -13.41
C VAL A 158 8.53 0.84 -13.42
N ARG A 159 9.27 1.00 -14.51
CA ARG A 159 10.65 0.51 -14.67
C ARG A 159 11.62 1.65 -14.35
N MET A 160 12.55 1.41 -13.46
CA MET A 160 13.66 2.33 -13.22
C MET A 160 14.89 1.88 -14.02
N GLY A 161 15.57 2.82 -14.67
CA GLY A 161 16.75 2.49 -15.47
C GLY A 161 17.58 3.69 -15.85
N SER A 162 18.76 3.45 -16.44
CA SER A 162 19.66 4.47 -16.98
C SER A 162 19.48 4.71 -18.49
N SER A 163 18.59 3.96 -19.13
CA SER A 163 18.28 4.07 -20.55
C SER A 163 16.76 3.97 -20.76
N VAL A 164 16.30 4.40 -21.93
CA VAL A 164 14.88 4.28 -22.29
C VAL A 164 14.57 2.81 -22.56
N LEU A 165 13.77 2.20 -21.69
CA LEU A 165 13.36 0.79 -21.75
C LEU A 165 11.91 0.61 -22.18
N ASP A 166 11.08 1.66 -22.03
CA ASP A 166 9.65 1.58 -22.20
C ASP A 166 9.04 2.95 -22.53
N ASP A 167 7.71 3.03 -22.65
CA ASP A 167 6.97 4.28 -22.74
C ASP A 167 7.29 5.18 -21.52
N PRO A 168 7.48 6.49 -21.71
CA PRO A 168 7.72 7.44 -20.61
C PRO A 168 6.69 7.36 -19.46
N ALA A 169 5.48 6.90 -19.73
CA ALA A 169 4.45 6.70 -18.70
C ALA A 169 4.78 5.55 -17.73
N HIS A 170 5.63 4.61 -18.14
CA HIS A 170 6.00 3.42 -17.38
C HIS A 170 7.47 3.43 -16.93
N MET A 171 8.12 4.58 -16.98
CA MET A 171 9.56 4.65 -16.80
C MET A 171 10.01 5.83 -15.94
N VAL A 172 11.02 5.58 -15.13
CA VAL A 172 11.86 6.60 -14.50
C VAL A 172 13.30 6.35 -14.92
N ALA A 173 13.89 7.29 -15.65
CA ALA A 173 15.29 7.25 -16.02
C ALA A 173 16.12 8.20 -15.16
N SER A 174 17.30 7.75 -14.71
CA SER A 174 18.28 8.64 -14.12
C SER A 174 19.16 9.23 -15.23
N ASN A 175 19.51 10.51 -15.11
CA ASN A 175 20.42 11.21 -16.02
C ASN A 175 21.86 11.23 -15.51
N ASP A 176 22.32 10.16 -14.90
CA ASP A 176 23.67 10.05 -14.32
C ASP A 176 24.79 10.33 -15.34
N ARG A 177 24.50 10.26 -16.64
CA ARG A 177 25.44 10.60 -17.72
C ARG A 177 25.73 12.10 -17.83
N ASP A 178 24.83 12.94 -17.34
CA ASP A 178 24.97 14.41 -17.43
C ASP A 178 25.62 15.00 -16.16
N ALA A 179 25.98 14.16 -15.20
CA ALA A 179 26.53 14.56 -13.92
C ALA A 179 28.08 14.45 -13.83
N VAL A 180 28.77 14.21 -14.98
CA VAL A 180 30.24 14.12 -15.04
C VAL A 180 30.83 15.31 -15.80
#